data_345ea2291b3911c54b475de0cd8db460
#
_entry.id   345ea2291b3911c54b475de0cd8db460
#
_cell.length_a   1.000
_cell.length_b   1.000
_cell.length_c   1.000
_cell.angle_alpha   90.00
_cell.angle_beta   90.00
_cell.angle_gamma   90.00
#
_symmetry.space_group_name_H-M   'P 1'
#
loop_
_entity.id
_entity.type
_entity.pdbx_description
1 polymer ?
#
loop_
_entity_poly.entity_id
_entity_poly.type
_entity_poly.pdbx_seq_one_letter_code
_entity_poly.pdbx_strand_id
1 'polypeptide(L)'
;MNFKDILWMPIDLPVFDMKDELVNDFSVDFVADAKDYDVRGQLFLEHSNNYSISKVKEGLTNSQNHLIDYCKTNLPFTDLVNIKIHHIKTTGMKLHIDFGDPEKNLELFKHTNEHEPCGFRMIVKGTKSGDMVVSTNDKIIVPTMPDETDWYALNYTEGLHGSNPASTDIDDRYVLFCIGWIDKDKHKELINRSIDKYSDFIVKN
;
A
#
# COMPACT_ATOMS: atom_id res chain seq x y z
N MET A 1 -16.22 -9.58 -13.83
CA MET A 1 -15.55 -10.01 -12.60
C MET A 1 -16.08 -9.16 -11.46
N ASN A 2 -16.37 -9.75 -10.30
CA ASN A 2 -16.76 -9.00 -9.12
C ASN A 2 -15.47 -8.54 -8.38
N PHE A 3 -15.26 -7.25 -8.24
CA PHE A 3 -14.05 -6.71 -7.59
C PHE A 3 -13.95 -7.12 -6.11
N LYS A 4 -15.08 -7.39 -5.47
CA LYS A 4 -15.13 -7.85 -4.07
C LYS A 4 -14.45 -9.20 -3.84
N ASP A 5 -14.36 -10.02 -4.87
CA ASP A 5 -13.70 -11.33 -4.79
C ASP A 5 -12.18 -11.22 -4.90
N ILE A 6 -11.65 -10.04 -5.28
CA ILE A 6 -10.21 -9.81 -5.41
C ILE A 6 -9.63 -9.42 -4.05
N LEU A 7 -8.73 -10.23 -3.53
CA LEU A 7 -8.03 -9.97 -2.27
C LEU A 7 -6.74 -9.17 -2.46
N TRP A 8 -6.03 -9.46 -3.54
CA TRP A 8 -4.78 -8.83 -3.90
C TRP A 8 -4.60 -8.81 -5.42
N MET A 9 -4.00 -7.76 -5.94
CA MET A 9 -3.71 -7.65 -7.37
C MET A 9 -2.57 -6.67 -7.66
N PRO A 10 -1.75 -6.93 -8.70
CA PRO A 10 -0.84 -5.92 -9.24
C PRO A 10 -1.64 -4.77 -9.86
N ILE A 11 -1.07 -3.57 -9.84
CA ILE A 11 -1.71 -2.36 -10.36
C ILE A 11 -0.90 -1.80 -11.53
N ASP A 12 -1.60 -1.46 -12.61
CA ASP A 12 -1.01 -0.87 -13.80
C ASP A 12 -0.77 0.63 -13.60
N LEU A 13 0.37 0.94 -13.01
CA LEU A 13 0.82 2.31 -12.79
C LEU A 13 2.21 2.51 -13.41
N PRO A 14 2.56 3.73 -13.82
CA PRO A 14 3.91 4.05 -14.25
C PRO A 14 4.96 3.70 -13.20
N VAL A 15 6.18 3.42 -13.63
CA VAL A 15 7.29 3.21 -12.70
C VAL A 15 7.61 4.53 -11.98
N PHE A 16 7.78 4.47 -10.66
CA PHE A 16 8.31 5.58 -9.88
C PHE A 16 9.84 5.52 -9.90
N ASP A 17 10.48 6.56 -10.36
CA ASP A 17 11.91 6.59 -10.74
C ASP A 17 12.87 7.06 -9.62
N MET A 18 12.34 7.54 -8.47
CA MET A 18 13.17 8.06 -7.36
C MET A 18 13.10 7.16 -6.11
N LYS A 19 13.12 5.84 -6.27
CA LYS A 19 12.96 4.91 -5.14
C LYS A 19 14.13 4.95 -4.17
N ASP A 20 15.36 5.00 -4.66
CA ASP A 20 16.56 4.98 -3.83
C ASP A 20 16.68 6.27 -3.01
N GLU A 21 16.41 7.41 -3.63
CA GLU A 21 16.35 8.70 -2.96
C GLU A 21 15.26 8.71 -1.88
N LEU A 22 14.10 8.16 -2.21
CA LEU A 22 12.98 8.08 -1.29
C LEU A 22 13.33 7.25 -0.04
N VAL A 23 13.98 6.10 -0.20
CA VAL A 23 14.45 5.28 0.93
C VAL A 23 15.41 6.07 1.81
N ASN A 24 16.35 6.77 1.21
CA ASN A 24 17.33 7.58 1.96
C ASN A 24 16.65 8.72 2.72
N ASP A 25 15.72 9.41 2.09
CA ASP A 25 15.00 10.54 2.69
C ASP A 25 14.10 10.11 3.86
N PHE A 26 13.49 8.94 3.80
CA PHE A 26 12.69 8.40 4.90
C PHE A 26 13.53 7.68 5.97
N SER A 27 14.74 7.25 5.69
CA SER A 27 15.59 6.54 6.65
C SER A 27 16.02 7.41 7.82
N VAL A 28 15.99 8.74 7.66
CA VAL A 28 16.45 9.73 8.66
C VAL A 28 15.35 10.02 9.70
N ASP A 29 14.09 9.80 9.36
CA ASP A 29 12.94 10.13 10.21
C ASP A 29 12.31 8.89 10.80
N PHE A 30 12.95 8.35 11.82
CA PHE A 30 12.42 7.21 12.53
C PHE A 30 11.26 7.58 13.46
N VAL A 31 10.15 6.88 13.34
CA VAL A 31 9.09 6.87 14.35
C VAL A 31 8.68 5.43 14.64
N ALA A 32 9.03 5.03 15.85
CA ALA A 32 8.43 4.00 16.71
C ALA A 32 8.07 2.59 16.20
N ASP A 33 8.38 1.75 17.01
CA ASP A 33 8.26 0.37 17.41
C ASP A 33 6.92 -0.33 17.14
N ALA A 34 6.74 -0.86 15.95
CA ALA A 34 5.99 -2.08 15.83
C ALA A 34 6.96 -3.27 15.99
N LYS A 35 6.50 -4.35 16.61
CA LYS A 35 7.35 -5.54 16.85
C LYS A 35 7.84 -6.18 15.55
N ASP A 36 7.07 -6.06 14.49
CA ASP A 36 7.24 -6.79 13.24
C ASP A 36 7.70 -5.89 12.07
N TYR A 37 7.59 -4.57 12.21
CA TYR A 37 8.04 -3.60 11.20
C TYR A 37 8.32 -2.23 11.82
N ASP A 38 9.09 -1.40 11.13
CA ASP A 38 9.33 0.00 11.47
C ASP A 38 8.64 0.92 10.47
N VAL A 39 7.99 1.96 10.97
CA VAL A 39 7.57 3.08 10.12
C VAL A 39 8.76 4.02 9.98
N ARG A 40 9.33 4.13 8.78
CA ARG A 40 10.51 4.98 8.51
C ARG A 40 10.15 6.42 8.23
N GLY A 41 8.97 6.65 7.73
CA GLY A 41 8.50 8.00 7.50
C GLY A 41 7.02 8.04 7.21
N GLN A 42 6.44 9.19 7.43
CA GLN A 42 5.03 9.42 7.23
C GLN A 42 4.80 10.86 6.77
N LEU A 43 4.14 11.01 5.65
CA LEU A 43 3.71 12.30 5.12
C LEU A 43 2.22 12.46 5.35
N PHE A 44 1.84 13.37 6.22
CA PHE A 44 0.45 13.76 6.42
C PHE A 44 0.13 14.97 5.54
N LEU A 45 -0.94 14.92 4.80
CA LEU A 45 -1.38 15.98 3.93
C LEU A 45 -2.59 16.67 4.55
N GLU A 46 -2.64 18.00 4.48
CA GLU A 46 -3.51 18.84 5.30
C GLU A 46 -5.03 18.75 5.06
N HIS A 47 -5.49 17.96 4.11
CA HIS A 47 -6.87 18.08 3.62
C HIS A 47 -7.91 17.14 4.22
N SER A 48 -7.58 16.36 5.25
CA SER A 48 -8.64 15.63 5.94
C SER A 48 -9.14 16.40 7.15
N ASN A 49 -10.25 17.05 7.01
CA ASN A 49 -10.93 17.75 8.10
C ASN A 49 -11.33 16.83 9.30
N ASN A 50 -11.08 15.54 9.20
CA ASN A 50 -11.56 14.53 10.14
C ASN A 50 -10.46 13.74 10.84
N TYR A 51 -9.20 13.97 10.50
CA TYR A 51 -8.07 13.38 11.22
C TYR A 51 -7.34 14.47 12.02
N SER A 52 -7.18 14.24 13.31
CA SER A 52 -6.25 15.01 14.15
C SER A 52 -4.82 14.66 13.73
N ILE A 53 -4.35 15.24 12.66
CA ILE A 53 -3.06 14.92 12.06
C ILE A 53 -2.06 15.97 12.48
N SER A 54 -0.98 15.50 13.05
CA SER A 54 0.22 16.30 13.26
C SER A 54 0.73 16.79 11.90
N LYS A 55 1.00 18.07 11.83
CA LYS A 55 1.42 18.85 10.67
C LYS A 55 2.36 18.11 9.73
N VAL A 56 2.18 18.33 8.44
CA VAL A 56 3.20 18.12 7.41
C VAL A 56 4.51 18.72 7.91
N LYS A 57 5.59 17.96 7.92
CA LYS A 57 6.93 18.50 8.19
C LYS A 57 7.21 19.63 7.20
N GLU A 58 7.61 20.78 7.72
CA GLU A 58 8.18 21.84 6.89
C GLU A 58 9.45 21.30 6.22
N GLY A 59 9.57 21.50 4.91
CA GLY A 59 10.78 21.15 4.17
C GLY A 59 10.81 19.72 3.64
N LEU A 60 9.80 19.33 2.88
CA LEU A 60 9.81 18.07 2.13
C LEU A 60 10.99 18.05 1.15
N THR A 61 11.62 16.88 1.02
CA THR A 61 12.68 16.64 0.04
C THR A 61 12.14 16.62 -1.38
N ASN A 62 13.03 16.63 -2.36
CA ASN A 62 12.63 16.54 -3.75
C ASN A 62 11.92 15.22 -4.07
N SER A 63 12.42 14.09 -3.55
CA SER A 63 11.81 12.78 -3.76
C SER A 63 10.42 12.67 -3.11
N GLN A 64 10.25 13.26 -1.94
CA GLN A 64 8.96 13.29 -1.23
C GLN A 64 7.92 14.14 -1.96
N ASN A 65 8.30 15.32 -2.47
CA ASN A 65 7.43 16.15 -3.29
C ASN A 65 7.05 15.43 -4.59
N HIS A 66 8.01 14.82 -5.27
CA HIS A 66 7.77 14.04 -6.47
C HIS A 66 6.83 12.87 -6.23
N LEU A 67 6.99 12.17 -5.10
CA LEU A 67 6.08 11.09 -4.71
C LEU A 67 4.65 11.58 -4.49
N ILE A 68 4.47 12.71 -3.81
CA ILE A 68 3.14 13.31 -3.60
C ILE A 68 2.48 13.62 -4.95
N ASP A 69 3.21 14.26 -5.85
CA ASP A 69 2.70 14.61 -7.18
C ASP A 69 2.40 13.36 -8.02
N TYR A 70 3.26 12.35 -7.93
CA TYR A 70 3.03 11.06 -8.55
C TYR A 70 1.74 10.41 -8.04
N CYS A 71 1.55 10.33 -6.73
CA CYS A 71 0.36 9.73 -6.12
C CYS A 71 -0.92 10.48 -6.49
N LYS A 72 -0.90 11.81 -6.47
CA LYS A 72 -2.04 12.65 -6.85
C LYS A 72 -2.43 12.47 -8.32
N THR A 73 -1.45 12.24 -9.18
CA THR A 73 -1.66 12.11 -10.62
C THR A 73 -2.14 10.73 -11.01
N ASN A 74 -1.58 9.69 -10.40
CA ASN A 74 -1.71 8.32 -10.90
C ASN A 74 -2.62 7.43 -10.04
N LEU A 75 -2.74 7.69 -8.74
CA LEU A 75 -3.65 6.94 -7.88
C LEU A 75 -5.08 7.50 -7.97
N PRO A 76 -6.09 6.64 -7.76
CA PRO A 76 -7.49 7.01 -7.94
C PRO A 76 -8.04 7.75 -6.72
N PHE A 77 -7.34 8.80 -6.29
CA PHE A 77 -7.77 9.59 -5.14
C PHE A 77 -8.35 10.94 -5.60
N THR A 78 -9.43 11.36 -4.95
CA THR A 78 -9.87 12.76 -4.97
C THR A 78 -8.96 13.61 -4.10
N ASP A 79 -8.56 13.03 -2.94
CA ASP A 79 -7.64 13.62 -1.99
C ASP A 79 -6.68 12.56 -1.46
N LEU A 80 -5.39 12.84 -1.52
CA LEU A 80 -4.36 12.04 -0.87
C LEU A 80 -4.24 12.48 0.59
N VAL A 81 -4.45 11.53 1.51
CA VAL A 81 -4.51 11.81 2.97
C VAL A 81 -3.16 11.56 3.64
N ASN A 82 -2.53 10.44 3.31
CA ASN A 82 -1.29 10.03 3.98
C ASN A 82 -0.46 9.10 3.09
N ILE A 83 0.85 9.20 3.24
CA ILE A 83 1.82 8.27 2.68
C ILE A 83 2.70 7.78 3.83
N LYS A 84 2.83 6.46 3.94
CA LYS A 84 3.72 5.81 4.90
C LYS A 84 4.72 4.94 4.16
N ILE A 85 5.95 4.92 4.63
CA ILE A 85 6.95 3.95 4.20
C ILE A 85 7.28 3.02 5.37
N HIS A 86 7.07 1.73 5.15
CA HIS A 86 7.33 0.70 6.14
C HIS A 86 8.64 -0.03 5.80
N HIS A 87 9.50 -0.15 6.77
CA HIS A 87 10.64 -1.06 6.74
C HIS A 87 10.21 -2.41 7.33
N ILE A 88 10.08 -3.41 6.49
CA ILE A 88 9.66 -4.75 6.92
C ILE A 88 10.86 -5.49 7.50
N LYS A 89 10.72 -5.92 8.75
CA LYS A 89 11.76 -6.66 9.48
C LYS A 89 11.74 -8.15 9.17
N THR A 90 12.79 -8.83 9.56
CA THR A 90 12.99 -10.27 9.37
C THR A 90 11.92 -11.15 10.01
N THR A 91 11.24 -10.68 11.04
CA THR A 91 10.16 -11.41 11.70
C THR A 91 8.87 -11.50 10.91
N GLY A 92 8.72 -10.65 9.89
CA GLY A 92 7.48 -10.54 9.14
C GLY A 92 6.32 -9.94 9.95
N MET A 93 5.18 -9.80 9.30
CA MET A 93 3.92 -9.38 9.92
C MET A 93 2.96 -10.56 10.04
N LYS A 94 2.34 -10.72 11.21
CA LYS A 94 1.26 -11.70 11.38
C LYS A 94 0.09 -11.38 10.46
N LEU A 95 -0.67 -12.40 10.10
CA LEU A 95 -1.92 -12.24 9.36
C LEU A 95 -2.87 -11.31 10.13
N HIS A 96 -3.35 -10.30 9.46
CA HIS A 96 -4.30 -9.31 9.99
C HIS A 96 -5.16 -8.71 8.86
N ILE A 97 -6.19 -8.02 9.26
CA ILE A 97 -6.98 -7.14 8.39
C ILE A 97 -6.66 -5.71 8.83
N ASP A 98 -6.29 -4.85 7.90
CA ASP A 98 -5.83 -3.48 8.21
C ASP A 98 -6.88 -2.65 8.96
N PHE A 99 -8.13 -2.91 8.72
CA PHE A 99 -9.26 -2.18 9.30
C PHE A 99 -10.22 -3.11 10.04
N GLY A 100 -9.68 -3.97 10.87
CA GLY A 100 -10.43 -5.01 11.61
C GLY A 100 -11.56 -4.50 12.52
N ASP A 101 -11.73 -3.20 12.67
CA ASP A 101 -12.84 -2.59 13.40
C ASP A 101 -13.45 -1.45 12.56
N PRO A 102 -14.47 -1.76 11.76
CA PRO A 102 -15.14 -0.76 10.93
C PRO A 102 -15.69 0.41 11.74
N GLU A 103 -16.11 0.19 12.99
CA GLU A 103 -16.69 1.24 13.83
C GLU A 103 -15.66 2.30 14.25
N LYS A 104 -14.41 1.88 14.44
CA LYS A 104 -13.32 2.80 14.81
C LYS A 104 -12.77 3.58 13.62
N ASN A 105 -13.00 3.10 12.41
CA ASN A 105 -12.45 3.67 11.19
C ASN A 105 -13.53 4.16 10.22
N LEU A 106 -14.76 4.36 10.69
CA LEU A 106 -15.96 4.71 9.92
C LEU A 106 -15.73 5.88 8.94
N GLU A 107 -14.99 6.90 9.33
CA GLU A 107 -14.76 8.07 8.46
C GLU A 107 -13.86 7.72 7.27
N LEU A 108 -12.83 6.88 7.46
CA LEU A 108 -11.98 6.41 6.37
C LEU A 108 -12.77 5.50 5.43
N PHE A 109 -13.61 4.64 5.99
CA PHE A 109 -14.40 3.67 5.22
C PHE A 109 -15.55 4.28 4.43
N LYS A 110 -16.15 5.37 4.88
CA LYS A 110 -17.22 6.05 4.12
C LYS A 110 -16.79 6.47 2.72
N HIS A 111 -15.50 6.60 2.49
CA HIS A 111 -14.93 7.12 1.25
C HIS A 111 -14.06 6.11 0.50
N THR A 112 -13.77 4.97 1.10
CA THR A 112 -13.12 3.84 0.42
C THR A 112 -14.17 2.93 -0.20
N ASN A 113 -13.81 2.23 -1.25
CA ASN A 113 -14.63 1.12 -1.75
C ASN A 113 -14.39 -0.09 -0.83
N GLU A 114 -15.17 -0.19 0.23
CA GLU A 114 -14.95 -1.04 1.41
C GLU A 114 -14.73 -2.53 1.11
N HIS A 115 -15.17 -3.01 -0.04
CA HIS A 115 -15.10 -4.41 -0.41
C HIS A 115 -14.33 -4.64 -1.72
N GLU A 116 -13.46 -3.70 -2.08
CA GLU A 116 -12.69 -3.76 -3.32
C GLU A 116 -11.22 -3.46 -3.05
N PRO A 117 -10.28 -3.90 -3.91
CA PRO A 117 -8.86 -3.58 -3.74
C PRO A 117 -8.62 -2.07 -3.80
N CYS A 118 -8.42 -1.44 -2.67
CA CYS A 118 -8.18 0.01 -2.55
C CYS A 118 -6.97 0.37 -1.68
N GLY A 119 -6.32 -0.62 -1.08
CA GLY A 119 -5.09 -0.47 -0.33
C GLY A 119 -3.87 -0.40 -1.23
N PHE A 120 -3.58 0.76 -1.80
CA PHE A 120 -2.48 0.93 -2.74
C PHE A 120 -1.14 0.93 -2.05
N ARG A 121 -0.25 0.05 -2.51
CA ARG A 121 1.10 -0.13 -1.99
C ARG A 121 2.11 -0.23 -3.12
N MET A 122 3.34 0.24 -2.87
CA MET A 122 4.46 0.12 -3.80
C MET A 122 5.64 -0.55 -3.11
N ILE A 123 6.25 -1.51 -3.77
CA ILE A 123 7.55 -2.05 -3.37
C ILE A 123 8.62 -1.03 -3.75
N VAL A 124 9.15 -0.34 -2.75
CA VAL A 124 10.19 0.68 -2.97
C VAL A 124 11.56 0.03 -3.06
N LYS A 125 11.82 -0.93 -2.17
CA LYS A 125 13.07 -1.71 -2.15
C LYS A 125 12.79 -3.12 -1.64
N GLY A 126 13.48 -4.12 -2.18
CA GLY A 126 13.34 -5.52 -1.80
C GLY A 126 12.88 -6.39 -2.96
N THR A 127 12.58 -7.65 -2.65
CA THR A 127 12.12 -8.61 -3.65
C THR A 127 10.65 -8.43 -3.98
N LYS A 128 10.28 -8.58 -5.25
CA LYS A 128 8.89 -8.51 -5.71
C LYS A 128 8.06 -9.74 -5.37
N SER A 129 8.68 -10.83 -5.01
CA SER A 129 8.03 -12.11 -4.72
C SER A 129 8.36 -12.57 -3.32
N GLY A 130 7.37 -13.16 -2.64
CA GLY A 130 7.58 -13.75 -1.33
C GLY A 130 7.42 -12.82 -0.14
N ASP A 131 7.21 -11.53 -0.35
CA ASP A 131 7.14 -10.55 0.73
C ASP A 131 5.81 -10.54 1.45
N MET A 132 4.75 -10.81 0.72
CA MET A 132 3.39 -10.76 1.24
C MET A 132 2.77 -12.15 1.23
N VAL A 133 1.91 -12.38 2.18
CA VAL A 133 1.00 -13.53 2.21
C VAL A 133 -0.43 -13.04 2.28
N VAL A 134 -1.30 -13.71 1.55
CA VAL A 134 -2.75 -13.44 1.54
C VAL A 134 -3.47 -14.73 1.86
N SER A 135 -4.39 -14.68 2.80
CA SER A 135 -5.21 -15.83 3.16
C SER A 135 -6.51 -15.80 2.35
N THR A 136 -6.76 -16.86 1.62
CA THR A 136 -8.06 -17.14 1.01
C THR A 136 -8.88 -18.05 1.93
N ASN A 137 -10.11 -18.38 1.55
CA ASN A 137 -10.94 -19.31 2.31
C ASN A 137 -10.29 -20.69 2.51
N ASP A 138 -9.48 -21.14 1.55
CA ASP A 138 -8.96 -22.50 1.51
C ASP A 138 -7.46 -22.60 1.85
N LYS A 139 -6.67 -21.53 1.64
CA LYS A 139 -5.21 -21.60 1.74
C LYS A 139 -4.56 -20.23 1.92
N ILE A 140 -3.30 -20.27 2.33
CA ILE A 140 -2.40 -19.11 2.30
C ILE A 140 -1.68 -19.09 0.95
N ILE A 141 -1.71 -17.95 0.29
CA ILE A 141 -1.04 -17.71 -1.00
C ILE A 141 0.06 -16.68 -0.78
N VAL A 142 1.20 -16.91 -1.41
CA VAL A 142 2.26 -15.92 -1.58
C VAL A 142 2.08 -15.32 -2.98
N PRO A 143 1.57 -14.09 -3.11
CA PRO A 143 1.40 -13.48 -4.42
C PRO A 143 2.74 -13.26 -5.12
N THR A 144 2.73 -13.37 -6.43
CA THR A 144 3.87 -13.05 -7.28
C THR A 144 3.60 -11.75 -8.02
N MET A 145 4.53 -10.81 -7.93
CA MET A 145 4.46 -9.55 -8.68
C MET A 145 5.02 -9.74 -10.09
N PRO A 146 4.37 -9.21 -11.13
CA PRO A 146 4.98 -9.10 -12.46
C PRO A 146 6.15 -8.11 -12.44
N ASP A 147 7.12 -8.32 -13.35
CA ASP A 147 8.33 -7.49 -13.41
C ASP A 147 8.03 -6.03 -13.81
N GLU A 148 6.95 -5.81 -14.54
CA GLU A 148 6.58 -4.51 -15.12
C GLU A 148 5.96 -3.53 -14.14
N THR A 149 5.60 -3.96 -12.93
CA THR A 149 5.04 -3.06 -11.92
C THR A 149 5.63 -3.31 -10.54
N ASP A 150 5.65 -2.27 -9.73
CA ASP A 150 5.98 -2.32 -8.31
C ASP A 150 4.75 -2.07 -7.44
N TRP A 151 3.63 -1.75 -8.07
CA TRP A 151 2.40 -1.38 -7.39
C TRP A 151 1.42 -2.55 -7.28
N TYR A 152 0.80 -2.66 -6.13
CA TYR A 152 -0.29 -3.59 -5.89
C TYR A 152 -1.37 -2.96 -5.02
N ALA A 153 -2.55 -3.54 -5.05
CA ALA A 153 -3.65 -3.18 -4.17
C ALA A 153 -4.14 -4.38 -3.36
N LEU A 154 -4.51 -4.11 -2.13
CA LEU A 154 -5.16 -5.06 -1.22
C LEU A 154 -6.63 -4.70 -1.04
N ASN A 155 -7.45 -5.72 -0.86
CA ASN A 155 -8.78 -5.56 -0.29
C ASN A 155 -8.66 -5.50 1.23
N TYR A 156 -8.90 -4.34 1.80
CA TYR A 156 -8.71 -4.09 3.23
C TYR A 156 -9.70 -4.82 4.12
N THR A 157 -10.89 -5.09 3.64
CA THR A 157 -11.97 -5.65 4.44
C THR A 157 -12.08 -7.16 4.34
N GLU A 158 -11.71 -7.71 3.18
CA GLU A 158 -11.84 -9.14 2.90
C GLU A 158 -10.49 -9.86 2.86
N GLY A 159 -9.41 -9.09 2.70
CA GLY A 159 -8.06 -9.61 2.50
C GLY A 159 -7.29 -9.77 3.81
N LEU A 160 -7.43 -10.91 4.49
CA LEU A 160 -6.52 -11.27 5.57
C LEU A 160 -5.12 -11.44 5.00
N HIS A 161 -4.18 -10.61 5.44
CA HIS A 161 -2.84 -10.55 4.88
C HIS A 161 -1.75 -10.34 5.93
N GLY A 162 -0.52 -10.58 5.54
CA GLY A 162 0.66 -10.39 6.36
C GLY A 162 1.92 -10.36 5.51
N SER A 163 3.08 -10.41 6.12
CA SER A 163 4.34 -10.58 5.41
C SER A 163 5.05 -11.83 5.89
N ASN A 164 5.70 -12.54 4.97
CA ASN A 164 6.61 -13.60 5.34
C ASN A 164 7.77 -13.05 6.18
N PRO A 165 8.31 -13.83 7.12
CA PRO A 165 9.63 -13.54 7.66
C PRO A 165 10.60 -13.42 6.49
N ALA A 166 11.38 -12.34 6.45
CA ALA A 166 12.46 -12.26 5.50
C ALA A 166 13.38 -13.46 5.69
N SER A 167 13.87 -14.03 4.63
CA SER A 167 15.00 -14.95 4.73
C SER A 167 16.19 -14.19 5.32
N THR A 168 16.89 -14.79 6.25
CA THR A 168 17.87 -14.16 7.14
C THR A 168 19.01 -13.40 6.45
N ASP A 169 19.14 -13.48 5.15
CA ASP A 169 20.32 -12.99 4.42
C ASP A 169 20.07 -11.77 3.54
N ILE A 170 18.83 -11.33 3.42
CA ILE A 170 18.54 -10.25 2.50
C ILE A 170 17.39 -9.47 3.08
N ASP A 171 17.50 -8.28 3.44
CA ASP A 171 16.41 -7.47 2.99
C ASP A 171 16.03 -6.35 3.92
N ASP A 172 16.63 -5.29 3.57
CA ASP A 172 16.00 -4.00 3.70
C ASP A 172 14.81 -3.94 2.73
N ARG A 173 13.65 -4.41 3.16
CA ARG A 173 12.41 -4.29 2.41
C ARG A 173 11.67 -3.02 2.82
N TYR A 174 11.39 -2.19 1.84
CA TYR A 174 10.63 -0.96 2.06
C TYR A 174 9.38 -0.99 1.20
N VAL A 175 8.23 -0.87 1.86
CA VAL A 175 6.93 -0.84 1.22
C VAL A 175 6.26 0.49 1.53
N LEU A 176 5.88 1.18 0.48
CA LEU A 176 5.08 2.39 0.57
C LEU A 176 3.60 2.03 0.66
N PHE A 177 2.89 2.78 1.47
CA PHE A 177 1.46 2.67 1.66
C PHE A 177 0.80 4.03 1.49
N CYS A 178 -0.18 4.12 0.58
CA CYS A 178 -0.90 5.35 0.29
C CYS A 178 -2.35 5.25 0.75
N ILE A 179 -2.79 6.27 1.45
CA ILE A 179 -4.18 6.42 1.91
C ILE A 179 -4.75 7.69 1.31
N GLY A 180 -5.95 7.60 0.76
CA GLY A 180 -6.66 8.75 0.20
C GLY A 180 -8.15 8.47 0.07
N TRP A 181 -8.89 9.51 -0.30
CA TRP A 181 -10.31 9.42 -0.61
C TRP A 181 -10.49 8.91 -2.04
N ILE A 182 -11.17 7.78 -2.21
CA ILE A 182 -11.31 7.13 -3.52
C ILE A 182 -12.27 7.90 -4.44
N ASP A 183 -11.77 8.25 -5.62
CA ASP A 183 -12.57 8.59 -6.79
C ASP A 183 -13.05 7.29 -7.43
N LYS A 184 -14.33 6.99 -7.33
CA LYS A 184 -14.89 5.68 -7.74
C LYS A 184 -14.75 5.40 -9.24
N ASP A 185 -14.84 6.43 -10.07
CA ASP A 185 -14.73 6.25 -11.53
C ASP A 185 -13.28 5.98 -11.93
N LYS A 186 -12.33 6.75 -11.43
CA LYS A 186 -10.91 6.51 -11.62
C LYS A 186 -10.45 5.17 -11.04
N HIS A 187 -10.99 4.80 -9.87
CA HIS A 187 -10.70 3.51 -9.25
C HIS A 187 -11.15 2.36 -10.15
N LYS A 188 -12.40 2.39 -10.61
CA LYS A 188 -12.94 1.38 -11.50
C LYS A 188 -12.14 1.26 -12.81
N GLU A 189 -11.74 2.39 -13.39
CA GLU A 189 -10.89 2.42 -14.58
C GLU A 189 -9.54 1.76 -14.31
N LEU A 190 -8.86 2.15 -13.22
CA LEU A 190 -7.57 1.61 -12.83
C LEU A 190 -7.63 0.10 -12.56
N ILE A 191 -8.64 -0.36 -11.83
CA ILE A 191 -8.82 -1.79 -11.52
C ILE A 191 -9.09 -2.58 -12.81
N ASN A 192 -9.96 -2.11 -13.70
CA ASN A 192 -10.24 -2.81 -14.96
C ASN A 192 -8.99 -2.96 -15.82
N ARG A 193 -8.24 -1.88 -16.08
CA ARG A 193 -7.02 -1.98 -16.89
C ARG A 193 -5.95 -2.85 -16.24
N SER A 194 -5.88 -2.86 -14.92
CA SER A 194 -4.96 -3.73 -14.18
C SER A 194 -5.37 -5.20 -14.29
N ILE A 195 -6.67 -5.51 -14.25
CA ILE A 195 -7.21 -6.85 -14.49
C ILE A 195 -6.88 -7.31 -15.91
N ASP A 196 -7.12 -6.47 -16.89
CA ASP A 196 -6.86 -6.81 -18.30
C ASP A 196 -5.39 -7.15 -18.53
N LYS A 197 -4.49 -6.47 -17.83
CA LYS A 197 -3.05 -6.66 -17.97
C LYS A 197 -2.46 -7.77 -17.13
N TYR A 198 -2.99 -7.98 -15.91
CA TYR A 198 -2.37 -8.82 -14.89
C TYR A 198 -3.28 -9.93 -14.37
N SER A 199 -4.24 -10.42 -15.17
CA SER A 199 -5.24 -11.43 -14.78
C SER A 199 -4.67 -12.66 -14.09
N ASP A 200 -3.49 -13.12 -14.56
CA ASP A 200 -2.83 -14.35 -14.09
C ASP A 200 -2.17 -14.22 -12.71
N PHE A 201 -2.02 -13.00 -12.24
CA PHE A 201 -1.38 -12.68 -10.95
C PHE A 201 -2.38 -12.38 -9.84
N ILE A 202 -3.65 -12.28 -10.15
CA ILE A 202 -4.69 -11.84 -9.20
C ILE A 202 -5.02 -12.96 -8.21
N VAL A 203 -4.99 -12.62 -6.90
CA VAL A 203 -5.45 -13.51 -5.84
C VAL A 203 -6.91 -13.22 -5.52
N LYS A 204 -7.73 -14.26 -5.53
CA LYS A 204 -9.18 -14.21 -5.27
C LYS A 204 -9.56 -15.17 -4.14
N ASN A 205 -10.69 -14.84 -3.49
CA ASN A 205 -11.42 -15.79 -2.63
C ASN A 205 -12.05 -16.90 -3.44
#